data_f7a1bb286db58e4c78485498efab8925
#
_entry.id   f7a1bb286db58e4c78485498efab8925
#
_cell.length_a   1.000
_cell.length_b   1.000
_cell.length_c   1.000
_cell.angle_alpha   90.00
_cell.angle_beta   90.00
_cell.angle_gamma   90.00
#
_symmetry.space_group_name_H-M   'P 1'
#
loop_
_entity.id
_entity.type
_entity.pdbx_description
1 polymer ?
#
loop_
_entity_poly.entity_id
_entity_poly.type
_entity_poly.pdbx_seq_one_letter_code
_entity_poly.pdbx_strand_id
1 'polypeptide(L)'
;MSEEILIVDDEPDIRSLISLTLEDEGFSTVQAANAKQARDIVSTRLPSCAILDIWMRDSDMDGLELLSWCKEIYPNMPILMISGHGTISTAVEAIRNGAYEFVEKPFKAERLILTVRRALQAKRLEVENQLLRARTAVYKQPDLIGNSAKMKQLKNDVEKIAPTSSRVLIQGRPGSGKETVARLIHDKSSRSEHPFVVVSCSRLSDEKGDSELFGSEIFQYGRRIVGLLEQAHLGTLYFDEISDLSATMQARILRAVTEQRFRRVGGTSEITSDVRIISATNNNPQEKIEAGKLREDLFYRLAVVNIYVPELSQRREDIAQLAKYFVQQQSELLGKKPIKLGEDLLNALRASAWPGSVRQLKNVIETIMILSSDDDDEPVGISALPEFNSPSNSDNNDQTLNETFMSLPLRQAREKFERSYLLSQLERFDGNISQMSKFIEMERSALHRKLKSVGISDS
;
A
#
# COMPACT_ATOMS: atom_id res chain seq x y z
N MET A 1 14.97 -12.97 -24.89
CA MET A 1 16.45 -12.96 -24.88
C MET A 1 16.89 -14.33 -24.43
N SER A 2 17.83 -14.96 -25.12
CA SER A 2 18.41 -16.24 -24.72
C SER A 2 19.19 -16.02 -23.41
N GLU A 3 19.04 -16.93 -22.45
CA GLU A 3 19.79 -16.86 -21.18
C GLU A 3 21.25 -17.25 -21.45
N GLU A 4 22.18 -16.35 -21.13
CA GLU A 4 23.61 -16.56 -21.31
C GLU A 4 24.20 -17.24 -20.08
N ILE A 5 24.94 -18.36 -20.28
CA ILE A 5 25.57 -19.16 -19.22
C ILE A 5 27.08 -19.09 -19.38
N LEU A 6 27.75 -18.67 -18.32
CA LEU A 6 29.22 -18.68 -18.27
C LEU A 6 29.71 -20.06 -17.86
N ILE A 7 30.67 -20.61 -18.63
CA ILE A 7 31.31 -21.89 -18.36
C ILE A 7 32.80 -21.63 -18.11
N VAL A 8 33.29 -22.01 -16.93
CA VAL A 8 34.71 -21.83 -16.53
C VAL A 8 35.30 -23.19 -16.17
N ASP A 9 36.22 -23.64 -16.98
CA ASP A 9 36.92 -24.92 -16.81
C ASP A 9 38.26 -24.83 -17.57
N ASP A 10 39.37 -25.35 -17.05
CA ASP A 10 40.66 -25.30 -17.72
C ASP A 10 40.73 -26.33 -18.88
N GLU A 11 39.94 -27.39 -18.85
CA GLU A 11 39.92 -28.41 -19.88
C GLU A 11 39.04 -27.99 -21.06
N PRO A 12 39.60 -27.76 -22.29
CA PRO A 12 38.84 -27.25 -23.43
C PRO A 12 37.79 -28.24 -23.91
N ASP A 13 38.02 -29.53 -23.78
CA ASP A 13 37.08 -30.60 -24.21
C ASP A 13 35.82 -30.58 -23.30
N ILE A 14 36.01 -30.41 -22.01
CA ILE A 14 34.91 -30.33 -21.06
C ILE A 14 34.09 -29.04 -21.25
N ARG A 15 34.77 -27.90 -21.45
CA ARG A 15 34.06 -26.65 -21.76
C ARG A 15 33.22 -26.77 -23.02
N SER A 16 33.80 -27.36 -24.08
CA SER A 16 33.09 -27.55 -25.35
C SER A 16 31.92 -28.51 -25.23
N LEU A 17 32.07 -29.59 -24.48
CA LEU A 17 30.98 -30.54 -24.20
C LEU A 17 29.83 -29.91 -23.45
N ILE A 18 30.12 -29.15 -22.39
CA ILE A 18 29.08 -28.44 -21.63
C ILE A 18 28.39 -27.38 -22.49
N SER A 19 29.19 -26.63 -23.28
CA SER A 19 28.67 -25.60 -24.19
C SER A 19 27.68 -26.19 -25.20
N LEU A 20 28.09 -27.21 -25.93
CA LEU A 20 27.24 -27.90 -26.92
C LEU A 20 25.96 -28.48 -26.29
N THR A 21 26.10 -29.10 -25.11
CA THR A 21 24.96 -29.66 -24.38
C THR A 21 23.93 -28.60 -24.00
N LEU A 22 24.37 -27.39 -23.61
CA LEU A 22 23.47 -26.31 -23.23
C LEU A 22 22.92 -25.56 -24.44
N GLU A 23 23.70 -25.44 -25.52
CA GLU A 23 23.26 -24.81 -26.77
C GLU A 23 22.19 -25.65 -27.48
N ASP A 24 22.28 -26.99 -27.46
CA ASP A 24 21.25 -27.89 -27.95
C ASP A 24 19.90 -27.70 -27.22
N GLU A 25 19.92 -27.25 -25.99
CA GLU A 25 18.74 -26.93 -25.15
C GLU A 25 18.27 -25.45 -25.28
N GLY A 26 18.91 -24.68 -26.17
CA GLY A 26 18.53 -23.30 -26.50
C GLY A 26 19.12 -22.22 -25.59
N PHE A 27 20.12 -22.53 -24.77
CA PHE A 27 20.86 -21.54 -24.01
C PHE A 27 21.97 -20.92 -24.86
N SER A 28 22.37 -19.69 -24.55
CA SER A 28 23.60 -19.10 -25.07
C SER A 28 24.73 -19.38 -24.11
N THR A 29 25.92 -19.67 -24.60
CA THR A 29 27.06 -19.95 -23.74
C THR A 29 28.21 -18.98 -23.99
N VAL A 30 28.97 -18.70 -22.94
CA VAL A 30 30.26 -18.00 -23.02
C VAL A 30 31.29 -18.77 -22.19
N GLN A 31 32.47 -18.97 -22.77
CA GLN A 31 33.50 -19.84 -22.21
C GLN A 31 34.67 -19.02 -21.66
N ALA A 32 35.22 -19.46 -20.54
CA ALA A 32 36.48 -18.96 -19.95
C ALA A 32 37.38 -20.13 -19.55
N ALA A 33 38.66 -20.02 -19.83
CA ALA A 33 39.63 -21.04 -19.50
C ALA A 33 40.28 -20.90 -18.11
N ASN A 34 40.05 -19.77 -17.43
CA ASN A 34 40.58 -19.46 -16.10
C ASN A 34 39.80 -18.35 -15.42
N ALA A 35 40.07 -18.11 -14.14
CA ALA A 35 39.40 -17.13 -13.33
C ALA A 35 39.55 -15.68 -13.84
N LYS A 36 40.68 -15.32 -14.43
CA LYS A 36 40.90 -13.98 -15.01
C LYS A 36 39.95 -13.70 -16.16
N GLN A 37 39.85 -14.61 -17.13
CA GLN A 37 38.90 -14.47 -18.24
C GLN A 37 37.43 -14.45 -17.74
N ALA A 38 37.12 -15.27 -16.74
CA ALA A 38 35.80 -15.30 -16.14
C ALA A 38 35.42 -13.94 -15.53
N ARG A 39 36.33 -13.31 -14.79
CA ARG A 39 36.12 -11.96 -14.21
C ARG A 39 35.91 -10.88 -15.27
N ASP A 40 36.74 -10.91 -16.34
CA ASP A 40 36.61 -9.97 -17.44
C ASP A 40 35.24 -10.10 -18.13
N ILE A 41 34.75 -11.34 -18.34
CA ILE A 41 33.44 -11.62 -18.90
C ILE A 41 32.32 -11.12 -17.95
N VAL A 42 32.36 -11.48 -16.68
CA VAL A 42 31.36 -11.10 -15.70
C VAL A 42 31.30 -9.57 -15.51
N SER A 43 32.43 -8.88 -15.63
CA SER A 43 32.49 -7.42 -15.53
C SER A 43 31.92 -6.70 -16.75
N THR A 44 31.94 -7.31 -17.94
CA THR A 44 31.48 -6.72 -19.20
C THR A 44 30.09 -7.20 -19.63
N ARG A 45 29.76 -8.44 -19.29
CA ARG A 45 28.49 -9.10 -19.57
C ARG A 45 28.04 -9.82 -18.33
N LEU A 46 26.84 -9.52 -17.83
CA LEU A 46 26.31 -10.20 -16.66
C LEU A 46 25.59 -11.50 -17.08
N PRO A 47 26.24 -12.68 -16.99
CA PRO A 47 25.61 -13.93 -17.35
C PRO A 47 24.43 -14.27 -16.43
N SER A 48 23.49 -15.03 -16.95
CA SER A 48 22.30 -15.44 -16.21
C SER A 48 22.61 -16.50 -15.15
N CYS A 49 23.64 -17.32 -15.41
CA CYS A 49 24.13 -18.40 -14.54
C CYS A 49 25.61 -18.62 -14.82
N ALA A 50 26.38 -19.12 -13.86
CA ALA A 50 27.75 -19.55 -14.07
C ALA A 50 27.94 -21.01 -13.65
N ILE A 51 28.79 -21.72 -14.37
CA ILE A 51 29.26 -23.08 -14.10
C ILE A 51 30.77 -23.00 -13.93
N LEU A 52 31.27 -23.31 -12.74
CA LEU A 52 32.68 -23.14 -12.39
C LEU A 52 33.30 -24.49 -12.02
N ASP A 53 34.43 -24.84 -12.64
CA ASP A 53 35.25 -25.92 -12.13
C ASP A 53 36.01 -25.49 -10.86
N ILE A 54 36.13 -26.37 -9.89
CA ILE A 54 36.85 -26.10 -8.63
C ILE A 54 38.35 -26.05 -8.88
N TRP A 55 38.86 -27.01 -9.63
CA TRP A 55 40.32 -27.18 -9.83
C TRP A 55 40.71 -26.70 -11.21
N MET A 56 41.20 -25.48 -11.29
CA MET A 56 41.71 -24.87 -12.52
C MET A 56 43.21 -24.75 -12.49
N ARG A 57 43.90 -25.44 -13.43
CA ARG A 57 45.33 -25.31 -13.61
C ARG A 57 45.65 -23.96 -14.26
N ASP A 58 46.82 -23.41 -13.95
CA ASP A 58 47.29 -22.14 -14.51
C ASP A 58 46.33 -20.95 -14.32
N SER A 59 45.53 -20.96 -13.24
CA SER A 59 44.62 -19.89 -12.85
C SER A 59 45.19 -19.13 -11.62
N ASP A 60 44.94 -17.83 -11.59
CA ASP A 60 45.30 -16.95 -10.47
C ASP A 60 44.42 -17.16 -9.21
N MET A 61 43.30 -17.80 -9.37
CA MET A 61 42.35 -18.19 -8.33
C MET A 61 41.81 -19.59 -8.61
N ASP A 62 41.45 -20.32 -7.57
CA ASP A 62 40.67 -21.55 -7.71
C ASP A 62 39.18 -21.26 -7.89
N GLY A 63 38.38 -22.31 -8.14
CA GLY A 63 36.93 -22.13 -8.37
C GLY A 63 36.15 -21.68 -7.14
N LEU A 64 36.59 -22.00 -5.92
CA LEU A 64 35.96 -21.56 -4.68
C LEU A 64 36.22 -20.09 -4.38
N GLU A 65 37.45 -19.63 -4.68
CA GLU A 65 37.82 -18.20 -4.57
C GLU A 65 37.02 -17.39 -5.63
N LEU A 66 36.89 -17.90 -6.87
CA LEU A 66 36.12 -17.27 -7.92
C LEU A 66 34.61 -17.23 -7.57
N LEU A 67 34.08 -18.30 -6.97
CA LEU A 67 32.70 -18.33 -6.45
C LEU A 67 32.48 -17.22 -5.44
N SER A 68 33.39 -17.10 -4.45
CA SER A 68 33.31 -16.07 -3.40
C SER A 68 33.35 -14.67 -3.98
N TRP A 69 34.26 -14.40 -4.91
CA TRP A 69 34.34 -13.13 -5.64
C TRP A 69 33.07 -12.82 -6.42
N CYS A 70 32.53 -13.79 -7.15
CA CYS A 70 31.27 -13.62 -7.89
C CYS A 70 30.09 -13.32 -6.96
N LYS A 71 30.02 -13.97 -5.80
CA LYS A 71 28.93 -13.78 -4.82
C LYS A 71 29.00 -12.46 -4.08
N GLU A 72 30.19 -11.92 -3.87
CA GLU A 72 30.37 -10.59 -3.28
C GLU A 72 29.83 -9.48 -4.21
N ILE A 73 30.09 -9.59 -5.52
CA ILE A 73 29.69 -8.56 -6.49
C ILE A 73 28.26 -8.80 -7.03
N TYR A 74 27.89 -10.05 -7.26
CA TYR A 74 26.59 -10.47 -7.82
C TYR A 74 25.91 -11.55 -6.97
N PRO A 75 25.38 -11.20 -5.79
CA PRO A 75 24.82 -12.17 -4.83
C PRO A 75 23.71 -13.05 -5.43
N ASN A 76 22.93 -12.50 -6.36
CA ASN A 76 21.77 -13.16 -6.96
C ASN A 76 22.09 -13.99 -8.20
N MET A 77 23.35 -14.05 -8.65
CA MET A 77 23.74 -14.90 -9.77
C MET A 77 23.84 -16.36 -9.30
N PRO A 78 23.05 -17.29 -9.83
CA PRO A 78 23.20 -18.71 -9.48
C PRO A 78 24.52 -19.25 -10.06
N ILE A 79 25.26 -19.99 -9.24
CA ILE A 79 26.55 -20.57 -9.60
C ILE A 79 26.52 -22.05 -9.29
N LEU A 80 26.79 -22.88 -10.31
CA LEU A 80 26.99 -24.31 -10.17
C LEU A 80 28.49 -24.60 -10.08
N MET A 81 28.88 -25.41 -9.12
CA MET A 81 30.26 -25.89 -9.02
C MET A 81 30.36 -27.31 -9.64
N ILE A 82 31.41 -27.52 -10.41
CA ILE A 82 31.72 -28.84 -10.99
C ILE A 82 33.09 -29.30 -10.48
N SER A 83 33.28 -30.58 -10.24
CA SER A 83 34.60 -31.12 -9.89
C SER A 83 34.75 -32.59 -10.24
N GLY A 84 35.93 -32.99 -10.69
CA GLY A 84 36.32 -34.38 -10.92
C GLY A 84 36.88 -35.10 -9.68
N HIS A 85 37.28 -34.35 -8.63
CA HIS A 85 37.85 -34.88 -7.39
C HIS A 85 37.13 -34.27 -6.17
N GLY A 86 35.82 -34.23 -6.23
CA GLY A 86 35.01 -33.67 -5.14
C GLY A 86 34.95 -34.60 -3.93
N THR A 87 35.50 -34.14 -2.80
CA THR A 87 35.18 -34.75 -1.51
C THR A 87 33.87 -34.15 -0.98
N ILE A 88 33.21 -34.89 -0.07
CA ILE A 88 31.98 -34.35 0.58
C ILE A 88 32.27 -33.01 1.27
N SER A 89 33.47 -32.82 1.81
CA SER A 89 33.92 -31.58 2.44
C SER A 89 33.96 -30.40 1.44
N THR A 90 34.45 -30.60 0.25
CA THR A 90 34.53 -29.56 -0.80
C THR A 90 33.14 -29.18 -1.31
N ALA A 91 32.25 -30.14 -1.47
CA ALA A 91 30.87 -29.86 -1.85
C ALA A 91 30.13 -29.04 -0.77
N VAL A 92 30.32 -29.38 0.51
CA VAL A 92 29.74 -28.64 1.65
C VAL A 92 30.30 -27.22 1.72
N GLU A 93 31.61 -27.05 1.46
CA GLU A 93 32.25 -25.75 1.43
C GLU A 93 31.73 -24.86 0.30
N ALA A 94 31.60 -25.40 -0.90
CA ALA A 94 31.00 -24.71 -2.03
C ALA A 94 29.56 -24.20 -1.73
N ILE A 95 28.72 -25.04 -1.15
CA ILE A 95 27.36 -24.65 -0.78
C ILE A 95 27.36 -23.58 0.32
N ARG A 96 28.23 -23.68 1.32
CA ARG A 96 28.38 -22.65 2.37
C ARG A 96 28.83 -21.30 1.82
N ASN A 97 29.67 -21.31 0.77
CA ASN A 97 30.12 -20.10 0.09
C ASN A 97 29.09 -19.56 -0.92
N GLY A 98 27.90 -20.15 -0.99
CA GLY A 98 26.79 -19.63 -1.75
C GLY A 98 26.63 -20.26 -3.15
N ALA A 99 27.27 -21.37 -3.46
CA ALA A 99 26.94 -22.13 -4.67
C ALA A 99 25.49 -22.60 -4.62
N TYR A 100 24.82 -22.58 -5.78
CA TYR A 100 23.46 -23.08 -5.92
C TYR A 100 23.42 -24.60 -5.81
N GLU A 101 24.35 -25.27 -6.47
CA GLU A 101 24.48 -26.73 -6.42
C GLU A 101 25.91 -27.15 -6.78
N PHE A 102 26.28 -28.39 -6.39
CA PHE A 102 27.53 -29.04 -6.70
C PHE A 102 27.26 -30.28 -7.59
N VAL A 103 28.04 -30.43 -8.69
CA VAL A 103 27.93 -31.53 -9.64
C VAL A 103 29.28 -32.23 -9.80
N GLU A 104 29.32 -33.52 -9.52
CA GLU A 104 30.54 -34.34 -9.64
C GLU A 104 30.74 -34.82 -11.06
N LYS A 105 31.97 -34.74 -11.58
CA LYS A 105 32.40 -35.33 -12.86
C LYS A 105 32.73 -36.84 -12.66
N PRO A 106 32.33 -37.76 -13.54
CA PRO A 106 31.53 -37.55 -14.77
C PRO A 106 30.02 -37.38 -14.47
N PHE A 107 29.39 -36.41 -15.10
CA PHE A 107 27.97 -36.14 -14.95
C PHE A 107 27.17 -36.48 -16.20
N LYS A 108 25.91 -36.80 -16.03
CA LYS A 108 24.99 -36.97 -17.15
C LYS A 108 24.49 -35.63 -17.66
N ALA A 109 24.42 -35.41 -18.96
CA ALA A 109 23.94 -34.18 -19.58
C ALA A 109 22.57 -33.76 -19.04
N GLU A 110 21.62 -34.70 -18.91
CA GLU A 110 20.29 -34.47 -18.38
C GLU A 110 20.29 -33.86 -16.95
N ARG A 111 21.21 -34.32 -16.10
CA ARG A 111 21.35 -33.78 -14.72
C ARG A 111 21.84 -32.34 -14.75
N LEU A 112 22.84 -32.01 -15.56
CA LEU A 112 23.36 -30.67 -15.71
C LEU A 112 22.27 -29.71 -16.21
N ILE A 113 21.57 -30.06 -17.28
CA ILE A 113 20.49 -29.30 -17.88
C ILE A 113 19.40 -29.02 -16.83
N LEU A 114 18.94 -30.07 -16.13
CA LEU A 114 17.91 -29.94 -15.10
C LEU A 114 18.36 -28.97 -13.96
N THR A 115 19.62 -29.07 -13.53
CA THR A 115 20.17 -28.22 -12.46
C THR A 115 20.25 -26.77 -12.91
N VAL A 116 20.72 -26.52 -14.13
CA VAL A 116 20.77 -25.16 -14.71
C VAL A 116 19.37 -24.56 -14.82
N ARG A 117 18.40 -25.30 -15.34
CA ARG A 117 17.00 -24.84 -15.45
C ARG A 117 16.40 -24.47 -14.08
N ARG A 118 16.64 -25.29 -13.05
CA ARG A 118 16.19 -25.01 -11.67
C ARG A 118 16.85 -23.76 -11.11
N ALA A 119 18.15 -23.60 -11.32
CA ALA A 119 18.91 -22.43 -10.87
C ALA A 119 18.37 -21.14 -11.49
N LEU A 120 18.13 -21.14 -12.79
CA LEU A 120 17.56 -20.01 -13.52
C LEU A 120 16.11 -19.70 -13.08
N GLN A 121 15.30 -20.74 -12.86
CA GLN A 121 13.94 -20.58 -12.37
C GLN A 121 13.92 -19.99 -10.95
N ALA A 122 14.78 -20.45 -10.05
CA ALA A 122 14.91 -19.90 -8.71
C ALA A 122 15.29 -18.42 -8.74
N LYS A 123 16.26 -18.04 -9.59
CA LYS A 123 16.63 -16.62 -9.80
C LYS A 123 15.47 -15.79 -10.32
N ARG A 124 14.73 -16.28 -11.32
CA ARG A 124 13.55 -15.58 -11.86
C ARG A 124 12.51 -15.33 -10.78
N LEU A 125 12.18 -16.34 -9.97
CA LEU A 125 11.22 -16.22 -8.88
C LEU A 125 11.70 -15.24 -7.80
N GLU A 126 13.00 -15.22 -7.51
CA GLU A 126 13.56 -14.30 -6.52
C GLU A 126 13.54 -12.85 -7.03
N VAL A 127 13.92 -12.61 -8.28
CA VAL A 127 13.84 -11.29 -8.92
C VAL A 127 12.38 -10.84 -9.02
N GLU A 128 11.44 -11.71 -9.39
CA GLU A 128 10.01 -11.39 -9.43
C GLU A 128 9.48 -11.08 -8.03
N ASN A 129 9.88 -11.83 -7.03
CA ASN A 129 9.52 -11.55 -5.63
C ASN A 129 10.10 -10.20 -5.14
N GLN A 130 11.35 -9.90 -5.49
CA GLN A 130 11.97 -8.60 -5.20
C GLN A 130 11.27 -7.46 -5.94
N LEU A 131 10.88 -7.64 -7.20
CA LEU A 131 10.11 -6.66 -7.97
C LEU A 131 8.69 -6.49 -7.41
N LEU A 132 8.04 -7.56 -6.99
CA LEU A 132 6.74 -7.50 -6.32
C LEU A 132 6.87 -6.82 -4.96
N ARG A 133 7.90 -7.14 -4.18
CA ARG A 133 8.23 -6.47 -2.91
C ARG A 133 8.60 -5.01 -3.15
N ALA A 134 9.36 -4.67 -4.19
CA ALA A 134 9.68 -3.30 -4.54
C ALA A 134 8.45 -2.53 -5.03
N ARG A 135 7.56 -3.16 -5.80
CA ARG A 135 6.25 -2.56 -6.16
C ARG A 135 5.36 -2.36 -4.95
N THR A 136 5.36 -3.28 -3.99
CA THR A 136 4.68 -3.08 -2.70
C THR A 136 5.44 -2.13 -1.78
N ALA A 137 6.76 -2.00 -1.88
CA ALA A 137 7.59 -1.06 -1.11
C ALA A 137 7.61 0.37 -1.70
N VAL A 138 7.32 0.53 -3.01
CA VAL A 138 6.97 1.84 -3.60
C VAL A 138 5.64 2.35 -3.02
N TYR A 139 4.80 1.47 -2.53
CA TYR A 139 3.81 1.74 -1.48
C TYR A 139 4.45 1.62 -0.08
N LYS A 140 5.63 2.21 0.16
CA LYS A 140 5.94 2.67 1.52
C LYS A 140 4.77 3.54 1.89
N GLN A 141 3.81 2.93 2.59
CA GLN A 141 2.66 3.68 3.03
C GLN A 141 3.18 4.82 3.89
N PRO A 142 2.66 6.03 3.66
CA PRO A 142 3.20 7.20 4.32
C PRO A 142 3.13 6.98 5.82
N ASP A 143 4.19 7.34 6.51
CA ASP A 143 4.10 7.62 7.94
C ASP A 143 2.85 8.45 8.19
N LEU A 144 2.17 8.23 9.31
CA LEU A 144 1.02 9.04 9.67
C LEU A 144 1.39 10.52 9.60
N ILE A 145 0.96 11.19 8.51
CA ILE A 145 1.26 12.59 8.25
C ILE A 145 0.35 13.46 9.12
N GLY A 146 0.93 14.44 9.75
CA GLY A 146 0.25 15.42 10.59
C GLY A 146 0.99 15.67 11.89
N ASN A 147 0.94 16.91 12.34
CA ASN A 147 1.58 17.43 13.55
C ASN A 147 0.57 18.02 14.54
N SER A 148 -0.72 17.98 14.23
CA SER A 148 -1.79 18.39 15.15
C SER A 148 -1.73 17.60 16.46
N ALA A 149 -2.26 18.17 17.54
CA ALA A 149 -2.28 17.54 18.85
C ALA A 149 -2.92 16.14 18.82
N LYS A 150 -4.03 15.99 18.07
CA LYS A 150 -4.73 14.70 17.90
C LYS A 150 -3.87 13.67 17.17
N MET A 151 -3.12 14.08 16.13
CA MET A 151 -2.24 13.17 15.41
C MET A 151 -1.01 12.77 16.22
N LYS A 152 -0.46 13.67 17.02
CA LYS A 152 0.62 13.33 17.96
C LYS A 152 0.17 12.32 19.01
N GLN A 153 -1.03 12.50 19.56
CA GLN A 153 -1.61 11.53 20.48
C GLN A 153 -1.79 10.17 19.82
N LEU A 154 -2.39 10.12 18.61
CA LEU A 154 -2.56 8.89 17.85
C LEU A 154 -1.23 8.18 17.59
N LYS A 155 -0.18 8.90 17.20
CA LYS A 155 1.17 8.34 17.00
C LYS A 155 1.72 7.72 18.29
N ASN A 156 1.59 8.43 19.42
CA ASN A 156 2.03 7.91 20.71
C ASN A 156 1.26 6.65 21.12
N ASP A 157 -0.05 6.61 20.87
CA ASP A 157 -0.87 5.42 21.17
C ASP A 157 -0.47 4.23 20.29
N VAL A 158 -0.21 4.46 19.02
CA VAL A 158 0.32 3.44 18.10
C VAL A 158 1.67 2.91 18.60
N GLU A 159 2.59 3.76 19.03
CA GLU A 159 3.90 3.33 19.54
C GLU A 159 3.82 2.45 20.78
N LYS A 160 2.86 2.72 21.67
CA LYS A 160 2.63 1.89 22.86
C LYS A 160 1.98 0.56 22.54
N ILE A 161 1.09 0.53 21.54
CA ILE A 161 0.27 -0.65 21.21
C ILE A 161 1.00 -1.59 20.25
N ALA A 162 1.80 -1.06 19.33
CA ALA A 162 2.45 -1.84 18.28
C ALA A 162 3.28 -3.04 18.83
N PRO A 163 4.12 -2.90 19.88
CA PRO A 163 4.90 -4.01 20.42
C PRO A 163 4.06 -5.09 21.08
N THR A 164 2.80 -4.79 21.43
CA THR A 164 1.91 -5.75 22.08
C THR A 164 1.27 -6.70 21.08
N SER A 165 0.89 -7.90 21.50
CA SER A 165 0.08 -8.82 20.68
C SER A 165 -1.43 -8.57 20.84
N SER A 166 -1.84 -7.47 21.47
CA SER A 166 -3.24 -7.15 21.72
C SER A 166 -4.01 -6.92 20.42
N ARG A 167 -5.28 -7.34 20.43
CA ARG A 167 -6.22 -7.01 19.36
C ARG A 167 -6.60 -5.55 19.44
N VAL A 168 -6.73 -4.92 18.28
CA VAL A 168 -6.98 -3.47 18.14
C VAL A 168 -8.23 -3.26 17.30
N LEU A 169 -9.13 -2.41 17.79
CA LEU A 169 -10.24 -1.89 17.01
C LEU A 169 -9.98 -0.43 16.66
N ILE A 170 -9.90 -0.14 15.37
CA ILE A 170 -9.67 1.21 14.84
C ILE A 170 -11.00 1.81 14.40
N GLN A 171 -11.37 2.93 15.01
CA GLN A 171 -12.60 3.66 14.71
C GLN A 171 -12.28 4.95 13.96
N GLY A 172 -13.14 5.35 13.03
CA GLY A 172 -12.99 6.60 12.30
C GLY A 172 -13.77 6.62 11.00
N ARG A 173 -14.11 7.79 10.51
CA ARG A 173 -14.87 7.96 9.25
C ARG A 173 -14.22 7.29 8.04
N PRO A 174 -14.99 6.98 6.99
CA PRO A 174 -14.45 6.52 5.72
C PRO A 174 -13.38 7.48 5.21
N GLY A 175 -12.25 6.93 4.70
CA GLY A 175 -11.16 7.75 4.17
C GLY A 175 -10.29 8.49 5.19
N SER A 176 -10.47 8.29 6.50
CA SER A 176 -9.65 8.93 7.55
C SER A 176 -8.21 8.41 7.64
N GLY A 177 -7.93 7.22 7.08
CA GLY A 177 -6.62 6.57 7.11
C GLY A 177 -6.52 5.40 8.10
N LYS A 178 -7.62 4.71 8.41
CA LYS A 178 -7.65 3.54 9.32
C LYS A 178 -6.69 2.43 8.89
N GLU A 179 -6.63 2.10 7.60
CA GLU A 179 -5.71 1.10 7.07
C GLU A 179 -4.24 1.52 7.26
N THR A 180 -3.92 2.81 7.05
CA THR A 180 -2.58 3.35 7.30
C THR A 180 -2.16 3.18 8.76
N VAL A 181 -3.08 3.42 9.70
CA VAL A 181 -2.85 3.18 11.13
C VAL A 181 -2.63 1.70 11.42
N ALA A 182 -3.44 0.81 10.82
CA ALA A 182 -3.29 -0.64 11.00
C ALA A 182 -1.93 -1.15 10.48
N ARG A 183 -1.49 -0.67 9.32
CA ARG A 183 -0.17 -1.00 8.76
C ARG A 183 0.96 -0.50 9.64
N LEU A 184 0.87 0.74 10.13
CA LEU A 184 1.89 1.29 11.02
C LEU A 184 1.98 0.50 12.35
N ILE A 185 0.85 0.01 12.89
CA ILE A 185 0.85 -0.87 14.06
C ILE A 185 1.56 -2.19 13.73
N HIS A 186 1.35 -2.75 12.54
CA HIS A 186 2.03 -3.96 12.09
C HIS A 186 3.53 -3.73 11.90
N ASP A 187 3.92 -2.68 11.17
CA ASP A 187 5.32 -2.37 10.84
C ASP A 187 6.18 -2.11 12.09
N LYS A 188 5.57 -1.52 13.14
CA LYS A 188 6.23 -1.29 14.44
C LYS A 188 6.07 -2.46 15.42
N SER A 189 5.51 -3.59 15.01
CA SER A 189 5.31 -4.77 15.86
C SER A 189 6.43 -5.79 15.71
N SER A 190 6.46 -6.78 16.60
CA SER A 190 7.34 -7.96 16.47
C SER A 190 7.02 -8.85 15.26
N ARG A 191 5.93 -8.56 14.53
CA ARG A 191 5.46 -9.31 13.36
C ARG A 191 5.70 -8.57 12.04
N SER A 192 6.51 -7.50 12.04
CA SER A 192 6.78 -6.65 10.86
C SER A 192 7.35 -7.40 9.67
N GLU A 193 8.13 -8.47 9.91
CA GLU A 193 8.71 -9.33 8.86
C GLU A 193 7.72 -10.37 8.30
N HIS A 194 6.53 -10.48 8.91
CA HIS A 194 5.50 -11.44 8.55
C HIS A 194 4.37 -10.80 7.72
N PRO A 195 3.48 -11.59 7.08
CA PRO A 195 2.45 -11.02 6.22
C PRO A 195 1.48 -10.09 6.95
N PHE A 196 1.12 -8.97 6.28
CA PHE A 196 -0.03 -8.14 6.60
C PHE A 196 -1.14 -8.39 5.58
N VAL A 197 -2.18 -9.11 5.98
CA VAL A 197 -3.28 -9.52 5.10
C VAL A 197 -4.50 -8.66 5.35
N VAL A 198 -5.03 -8.04 4.29
CA VAL A 198 -6.23 -7.18 4.35
C VAL A 198 -7.45 -7.99 3.95
N VAL A 199 -8.47 -7.95 4.78
CA VAL A 199 -9.80 -8.52 4.53
C VAL A 199 -10.79 -7.38 4.34
N SER A 200 -11.23 -7.16 3.11
CA SER A 200 -12.30 -6.20 2.81
C SER A 200 -13.65 -6.85 3.09
N CYS A 201 -14.22 -6.60 4.27
CA CYS A 201 -15.45 -7.25 4.72
C CYS A 201 -16.64 -6.98 3.81
N SER A 202 -16.70 -5.81 3.18
CA SER A 202 -17.74 -5.45 2.21
C SER A 202 -17.72 -6.27 0.91
N ARG A 203 -16.60 -6.92 0.59
CA ARG A 203 -16.45 -7.80 -0.59
C ARG A 203 -16.71 -9.26 -0.29
N LEU A 204 -16.70 -9.66 0.97
CA LEU A 204 -16.98 -11.03 1.37
C LEU A 204 -18.47 -11.32 1.24
N SER A 205 -18.87 -11.89 0.10
CA SER A 205 -20.24 -12.38 -0.09
C SER A 205 -20.47 -13.65 0.73
N ASP A 206 -21.71 -13.90 1.15
CA ASP A 206 -22.08 -15.08 1.94
C ASP A 206 -21.71 -16.41 1.26
N GLU A 207 -21.72 -16.46 -0.08
CA GLU A 207 -21.45 -17.70 -0.83
C GLU A 207 -19.94 -18.00 -0.99
N LYS A 208 -19.10 -16.97 -1.15
CA LYS A 208 -17.67 -17.11 -1.42
C LYS A 208 -16.77 -16.69 -0.28
N GLY A 209 -17.26 -15.86 0.63
CA GLY A 209 -16.50 -15.29 1.71
C GLY A 209 -15.89 -16.35 2.64
N ASP A 210 -16.62 -17.44 2.88
CA ASP A 210 -16.14 -18.57 3.66
C ASP A 210 -14.90 -19.23 3.02
N SER A 211 -14.95 -19.49 1.72
CA SER A 211 -13.83 -20.09 0.99
C SER A 211 -12.66 -19.13 0.84
N GLU A 212 -12.91 -17.83 0.75
CA GLU A 212 -11.89 -16.81 0.69
C GLU A 212 -11.18 -16.63 2.04
N LEU A 213 -11.93 -16.55 3.15
CA LEU A 213 -11.37 -16.32 4.46
C LEU A 213 -10.74 -17.57 5.07
N PHE A 214 -11.45 -18.71 5.03
CA PHE A 214 -11.02 -19.98 5.66
C PHE A 214 -10.36 -20.96 4.70
N GLY A 215 -10.42 -20.71 3.40
CA GLY A 215 -9.94 -21.64 2.37
C GLY A 215 -10.94 -22.74 2.05
N SER A 216 -10.65 -23.52 1.02
CA SER A 216 -11.50 -24.64 0.58
C SER A 216 -10.66 -25.84 0.21
N GLU A 217 -11.12 -27.03 0.62
CA GLU A 217 -10.61 -28.34 0.16
C GLU A 217 -11.38 -28.84 -1.07
N ILE A 218 -12.46 -28.17 -1.46
CA ILE A 218 -13.17 -28.44 -2.69
C ILE A 218 -12.32 -27.89 -3.83
N PHE A 219 -11.82 -28.81 -4.67
CA PHE A 219 -10.94 -28.46 -5.78
C PHE A 219 -11.71 -27.66 -6.84
N GLN A 220 -11.43 -26.36 -6.94
CA GLN A 220 -11.79 -25.59 -8.13
C GLN A 220 -10.59 -25.60 -9.09
N TYR A 221 -10.80 -26.05 -10.30
CA TYR A 221 -9.74 -26.19 -11.33
C TYR A 221 -8.53 -27.03 -10.90
N GLY A 222 -8.73 -28.07 -10.07
CA GLY A 222 -7.65 -28.96 -9.64
C GLY A 222 -6.68 -28.37 -8.60
N ARG A 223 -6.98 -27.22 -8.01
CA ARG A 223 -6.16 -26.57 -6.97
C ARG A 223 -6.95 -26.31 -5.71
N ARG A 224 -6.28 -26.49 -4.57
CA ARG A 224 -6.78 -26.14 -3.24
C ARG A 224 -6.73 -24.63 -3.05
N ILE A 225 -7.75 -24.03 -2.41
CA ILE A 225 -7.77 -22.62 -2.09
C ILE A 225 -7.23 -22.44 -0.67
N VAL A 226 -6.14 -21.67 -0.55
CA VAL A 226 -5.57 -21.25 0.73
C VAL A 226 -6.32 -20.01 1.22
N GLY A 227 -6.91 -20.06 2.43
CA GLY A 227 -7.68 -18.96 3.00
C GLY A 227 -6.81 -17.80 3.50
N LEU A 228 -7.39 -16.59 3.58
CA LEU A 228 -6.71 -15.39 4.09
C LEU A 228 -6.20 -15.55 5.53
N LEU A 229 -6.91 -16.29 6.39
CA LEU A 229 -6.47 -16.63 7.74
C LEU A 229 -5.19 -17.48 7.76
N GLU A 230 -5.05 -18.39 6.81
CA GLU A 230 -3.85 -19.22 6.67
C GLU A 230 -2.68 -18.40 6.10
N GLN A 231 -2.96 -17.52 5.13
CA GLN A 231 -1.96 -16.61 4.55
C GLN A 231 -1.41 -15.62 5.57
N ALA A 232 -2.22 -15.24 6.58
CA ALA A 232 -1.82 -14.32 7.65
C ALA A 232 -1.06 -15.01 8.80
N HIS A 233 -0.76 -16.31 8.70
CA HIS A 233 -0.09 -17.06 9.76
C HIS A 233 1.23 -16.39 10.20
N LEU A 234 1.45 -16.29 11.53
CA LEU A 234 2.53 -15.55 12.20
C LEU A 234 2.50 -14.02 11.98
N GLY A 235 1.65 -13.53 11.09
CA GLY A 235 1.53 -12.13 10.73
C GLY A 235 0.35 -11.42 11.39
N THR A 236 -0.25 -10.50 10.63
CA THR A 236 -1.39 -9.68 11.04
C THR A 236 -2.52 -9.78 10.01
N LEU A 237 -3.75 -9.99 10.48
CA LEU A 237 -4.97 -9.94 9.68
C LEU A 237 -5.73 -8.65 10.01
N TYR A 238 -5.97 -7.83 9.02
CA TYR A 238 -6.70 -6.59 9.13
C TYR A 238 -8.08 -6.71 8.51
N PHE A 239 -9.13 -6.58 9.33
CA PHE A 239 -10.52 -6.52 8.88
C PHE A 239 -10.93 -5.07 8.61
N ASP A 240 -11.16 -4.73 7.35
CA ASP A 240 -11.70 -3.42 6.98
C ASP A 240 -13.23 -3.48 6.99
N GLU A 241 -13.86 -2.65 7.84
CA GLU A 241 -15.30 -2.57 8.06
C GLU A 241 -15.93 -3.87 8.57
N ILE A 242 -15.51 -4.32 9.76
CA ILE A 242 -16.01 -5.58 10.40
C ILE A 242 -17.54 -5.64 10.53
N SER A 243 -18.20 -4.50 10.64
CA SER A 243 -19.67 -4.40 10.73
C SER A 243 -20.40 -4.69 9.43
N ASP A 244 -19.69 -4.81 8.29
CA ASP A 244 -20.30 -5.10 7.00
C ASP A 244 -20.42 -6.61 6.73
N LEU A 245 -19.86 -7.44 7.64
CA LEU A 245 -20.00 -8.90 7.57
C LEU A 245 -21.38 -9.37 7.95
N SER A 246 -21.85 -10.44 7.32
CA SER A 246 -23.07 -11.12 7.72
C SER A 246 -22.96 -11.72 9.13
N ALA A 247 -24.08 -11.89 9.80
CA ALA A 247 -24.14 -12.47 11.15
C ALA A 247 -23.51 -13.87 11.21
N THR A 248 -23.66 -14.67 10.16
CA THR A 248 -23.06 -16.00 10.01
C THR A 248 -21.55 -15.92 9.98
N MET A 249 -20.99 -15.02 9.16
CA MET A 249 -19.56 -14.81 9.05
C MET A 249 -18.96 -14.27 10.35
N GLN A 250 -19.66 -13.33 11.01
CA GLN A 250 -19.23 -12.81 12.31
C GLN A 250 -19.13 -13.92 13.37
N ALA A 251 -20.08 -14.87 13.41
CA ALA A 251 -20.03 -16.00 14.33
C ALA A 251 -18.83 -16.94 14.05
N ARG A 252 -18.52 -17.20 12.78
CA ARG A 252 -17.38 -18.03 12.39
C ARG A 252 -16.04 -17.36 12.72
N ILE A 253 -15.92 -16.06 12.46
CA ILE A 253 -14.72 -15.28 12.82
C ILE A 253 -14.53 -15.29 14.34
N LEU A 254 -15.60 -15.05 15.12
CA LEU A 254 -15.53 -15.10 16.59
C LEU A 254 -14.94 -16.42 17.06
N ARG A 255 -15.40 -17.53 16.49
CA ARG A 255 -14.89 -18.87 16.84
C ARG A 255 -13.42 -19.02 16.47
N ALA A 256 -13.03 -18.65 15.24
CA ALA A 256 -11.65 -18.74 14.76
C ALA A 256 -10.68 -17.88 15.61
N VAL A 257 -11.10 -16.65 15.97
CA VAL A 257 -10.30 -15.73 16.81
C VAL A 257 -10.20 -16.21 18.26
N THR A 258 -11.22 -16.94 18.75
CA THR A 258 -11.24 -17.44 20.13
C THR A 258 -10.43 -18.70 20.29
N GLU A 259 -10.59 -19.65 19.39
CA GLU A 259 -9.97 -20.97 19.43
C GLU A 259 -8.58 -20.99 18.79
N GLN A 260 -8.23 -19.97 17.96
CA GLN A 260 -7.04 -19.92 17.09
C GLN A 260 -6.94 -21.14 16.17
N ARG A 261 -8.07 -21.74 15.87
CA ARG A 261 -8.24 -22.92 15.03
C ARG A 261 -9.45 -22.72 14.13
N PHE A 262 -9.36 -23.25 12.93
CA PHE A 262 -10.47 -23.26 12.00
C PHE A 262 -10.37 -24.47 11.07
N ARG A 263 -11.44 -24.72 10.30
CA ARG A 263 -11.47 -25.76 9.26
C ARG A 263 -11.78 -25.10 7.91
N ARG A 264 -11.15 -25.60 6.86
CA ARG A 264 -11.47 -25.19 5.50
C ARG A 264 -12.88 -25.65 5.14
N VAL A 265 -13.47 -24.96 4.17
CA VAL A 265 -14.76 -25.36 3.60
C VAL A 265 -14.60 -26.74 2.95
N GLY A 266 -15.46 -27.69 3.31
CA GLY A 266 -15.39 -29.08 2.85
C GLY A 266 -14.27 -29.93 3.46
N GLY A 267 -13.46 -29.37 4.35
CA GLY A 267 -12.37 -30.08 5.02
C GLY A 267 -12.74 -30.56 6.43
N THR A 268 -12.07 -31.64 6.87
CA THR A 268 -12.21 -32.20 8.24
C THR A 268 -11.04 -31.83 9.14
N SER A 269 -9.89 -31.48 8.56
CA SER A 269 -8.66 -31.19 9.29
C SER A 269 -8.73 -29.80 9.97
N GLU A 270 -8.34 -29.73 11.23
CA GLU A 270 -8.17 -28.47 11.95
C GLU A 270 -6.82 -27.83 11.61
N ILE A 271 -6.87 -26.51 11.35
CA ILE A 271 -5.70 -25.69 11.06
C ILE A 271 -5.53 -24.73 12.21
N THR A 272 -4.34 -24.73 12.80
CA THR A 272 -3.95 -23.74 13.82
C THR A 272 -3.32 -22.54 13.11
N SER A 273 -3.77 -21.32 13.43
CA SER A 273 -3.23 -20.10 12.87
C SER A 273 -2.96 -19.09 14.00
N ASP A 274 -1.69 -18.78 14.21
CA ASP A 274 -1.27 -17.70 15.10
C ASP A 274 -1.28 -16.39 14.32
N VAL A 275 -2.31 -15.56 14.53
CA VAL A 275 -2.53 -14.31 13.80
C VAL A 275 -2.87 -13.19 14.77
N ARG A 276 -2.21 -12.05 14.64
CA ARG A 276 -2.63 -10.81 15.29
C ARG A 276 -3.82 -10.21 14.55
N ILE A 277 -4.89 -9.88 15.26
CA ILE A 277 -6.10 -9.28 14.65
C ILE A 277 -6.12 -7.78 14.89
N ILE A 278 -6.31 -7.03 13.82
CA ILE A 278 -6.65 -5.60 13.82
C ILE A 278 -7.96 -5.45 13.06
N SER A 279 -8.92 -4.74 13.60
CA SER A 279 -10.24 -4.54 12.97
C SER A 279 -10.52 -3.05 12.83
N ALA A 280 -11.26 -2.67 11.82
CA ALA A 280 -11.73 -1.30 11.63
C ALA A 280 -13.24 -1.22 11.49
N THR A 281 -13.80 -0.07 11.90
CA THR A 281 -15.21 0.27 11.69
C THR A 281 -15.38 1.76 11.44
N ASN A 282 -16.29 2.12 10.56
CA ASN A 282 -16.57 3.51 10.17
C ASN A 282 -17.45 4.27 11.15
N ASN A 283 -18.26 3.57 11.93
CA ASN A 283 -19.34 4.16 12.74
C ASN A 283 -19.13 3.85 14.22
N ASN A 284 -19.97 4.45 15.05
CA ASN A 284 -20.10 4.09 16.45
C ASN A 284 -20.47 2.59 16.53
N PRO A 285 -19.62 1.72 17.08
CA PRO A 285 -19.92 0.29 17.20
C PRO A 285 -21.21 0.02 17.98
N GLN A 286 -21.55 0.87 18.96
CA GLN A 286 -22.73 0.71 19.79
C GLN A 286 -24.01 0.81 18.96
N GLU A 287 -24.11 1.81 18.07
CA GLU A 287 -25.25 1.96 17.16
C GLU A 287 -25.41 0.74 16.22
N LYS A 288 -24.29 0.13 15.82
CA LYS A 288 -24.31 -1.07 14.97
C LYS A 288 -24.73 -2.32 15.76
N ILE A 289 -24.38 -2.40 17.04
CA ILE A 289 -24.84 -3.48 17.93
C ILE A 289 -26.34 -3.36 18.18
N GLU A 290 -26.82 -2.16 18.50
CA GLU A 290 -28.25 -1.89 18.72
C GLU A 290 -29.09 -2.16 17.46
N ALA A 291 -28.54 -1.84 16.28
CA ALA A 291 -29.17 -2.15 14.99
C ALA A 291 -29.05 -3.63 14.55
N GLY A 292 -28.42 -4.49 15.36
CA GLY A 292 -28.23 -5.93 15.06
C GLY A 292 -27.24 -6.21 13.92
N LYS A 293 -26.48 -5.21 13.46
CA LYS A 293 -25.49 -5.35 12.38
C LYS A 293 -24.13 -5.83 12.86
N LEU A 294 -23.80 -5.64 14.13
CA LEU A 294 -22.58 -6.11 14.76
C LEU A 294 -22.94 -6.91 16.01
N ARG A 295 -22.39 -8.12 16.11
CA ARG A 295 -22.58 -8.95 17.31
C ARG A 295 -21.77 -8.38 18.46
N GLU A 296 -22.40 -8.28 19.61
CA GLU A 296 -21.80 -7.75 20.84
C GLU A 296 -20.63 -8.61 21.33
N ASP A 297 -20.77 -9.94 21.27
CA ASP A 297 -19.72 -10.88 21.65
C ASP A 297 -18.44 -10.75 20.77
N LEU A 298 -18.61 -10.57 19.47
CA LEU A 298 -17.51 -10.32 18.55
C LEU A 298 -16.85 -8.96 18.84
N PHE A 299 -17.66 -7.93 19.08
CA PHE A 299 -17.13 -6.59 19.40
C PHE A 299 -16.22 -6.63 20.62
N TYR A 300 -16.67 -7.16 21.76
CA TYR A 300 -15.82 -7.26 22.96
C TYR A 300 -14.60 -8.17 22.77
N ARG A 301 -14.69 -9.13 21.89
CA ARG A 301 -13.55 -9.99 21.59
C ARG A 301 -12.48 -9.26 20.75
N LEU A 302 -12.86 -8.36 19.86
CA LEU A 302 -11.96 -7.60 18.99
C LEU A 302 -11.47 -6.28 19.62
N ALA A 303 -12.30 -5.62 20.41
CA ALA A 303 -12.07 -4.29 20.98
C ALA A 303 -11.31 -4.35 22.31
N VAL A 304 -10.15 -5.01 22.35
CA VAL A 304 -9.29 -5.01 23.55
C VAL A 304 -8.64 -3.64 23.73
N VAL A 305 -8.17 -3.06 22.64
CA VAL A 305 -7.66 -1.67 22.59
C VAL A 305 -8.39 -0.93 21.50
N ASN A 306 -8.94 0.24 21.84
CA ASN A 306 -9.65 1.09 20.89
C ASN A 306 -8.77 2.26 20.50
N ILE A 307 -8.65 2.50 19.19
CA ILE A 307 -7.95 3.65 18.59
C ILE A 307 -8.96 4.45 17.78
N TYR A 308 -8.98 5.77 18.00
CA TYR A 308 -9.79 6.67 17.18
C TYR A 308 -8.91 7.47 16.21
N VAL A 309 -9.22 7.38 14.91
CA VAL A 309 -8.55 8.12 13.86
C VAL A 309 -9.33 9.42 13.61
N PRO A 310 -8.76 10.60 13.90
CA PRO A 310 -9.47 11.86 13.77
C PRO A 310 -9.80 12.16 12.31
N GLU A 311 -10.98 12.72 12.08
CA GLU A 311 -11.40 13.22 10.77
C GLU A 311 -10.51 14.39 10.34
N LEU A 312 -10.45 14.65 9.04
CA LEU A 312 -9.66 15.76 8.50
C LEU A 312 -10.17 17.13 8.99
N SER A 313 -11.47 17.28 9.17
CA SER A 313 -12.13 18.43 9.77
C SER A 313 -11.64 18.77 11.19
N GLN A 314 -11.22 17.76 11.95
CA GLN A 314 -10.71 17.89 13.32
C GLN A 314 -9.20 18.12 13.41
N ARG A 315 -8.48 18.11 12.26
CA ARG A 315 -7.04 18.31 12.12
C ARG A 315 -6.70 19.19 10.92
N ARG A 316 -7.42 20.30 10.78
CA ARG A 316 -7.28 21.24 9.64
C ARG A 316 -5.86 21.77 9.47
N GLU A 317 -5.09 21.85 10.56
CA GLU A 317 -3.67 22.24 10.57
C GLU A 317 -2.82 21.30 9.70
N ASP A 318 -3.18 20.02 9.59
CA ASP A 318 -2.43 19.02 8.87
C ASP A 318 -2.71 19.03 7.36
N ILE A 319 -3.77 19.73 6.90
CA ILE A 319 -4.21 19.71 5.49
C ILE A 319 -3.10 20.19 4.56
N ALA A 320 -2.40 21.28 4.91
CA ALA A 320 -1.33 21.80 4.07
C ALA A 320 -0.16 20.81 3.93
N GLN A 321 0.19 20.10 5.01
CA GLN A 321 1.24 19.09 4.99
C GLN A 321 0.81 17.87 4.17
N LEU A 322 -0.43 17.42 4.33
CA LEU A 322 -1.01 16.32 3.55
C LEU A 322 -1.09 16.66 2.06
N ALA A 323 -1.52 17.88 1.71
CA ALA A 323 -1.59 18.33 0.32
C ALA A 323 -0.21 18.32 -0.35
N LYS A 324 0.81 18.89 0.30
CA LYS A 324 2.20 18.85 -0.20
C LYS A 324 2.73 17.42 -0.38
N TYR A 325 2.42 16.54 0.56
CA TYR A 325 2.79 15.13 0.47
C TYR A 325 2.13 14.45 -0.72
N PHE A 326 0.82 14.67 -0.95
CA PHE A 326 0.12 14.08 -2.08
C PHE A 326 0.61 14.64 -3.42
N VAL A 327 0.96 15.93 -3.48
CA VAL A 327 1.62 16.50 -4.68
C VAL A 327 2.91 15.76 -4.98
N GLN A 328 3.77 15.55 -3.99
CA GLN A 328 5.03 14.83 -4.17
C GLN A 328 4.79 13.38 -4.62
N GLN A 329 3.87 12.66 -3.96
CA GLN A 329 3.53 11.28 -4.31
C GLN A 329 2.97 11.16 -5.74
N GLN A 330 2.07 12.05 -6.13
CA GLN A 330 1.47 12.03 -7.47
C GLN A 330 2.48 12.44 -8.55
N SER A 331 3.36 13.38 -8.23
CA SER A 331 4.48 13.80 -9.10
C SER A 331 5.36 12.58 -9.47
N GLU A 332 5.73 11.77 -8.49
CA GLU A 332 6.52 10.56 -8.70
C GLU A 332 5.77 9.51 -9.54
N LEU A 333 4.46 9.34 -9.29
CA LEU A 333 3.61 8.38 -10.02
C LEU A 333 3.36 8.79 -11.47
N LEU A 334 3.15 10.09 -11.72
CA LEU A 334 2.83 10.62 -13.04
C LEU A 334 4.09 10.96 -13.87
N GLY A 335 5.27 10.93 -13.23
CA GLY A 335 6.53 11.37 -13.86
C GLY A 335 6.55 12.86 -14.17
N LYS A 336 5.73 13.67 -13.47
CA LYS A 336 5.60 15.12 -13.64
C LYS A 336 6.39 15.87 -12.57
N LYS A 337 6.71 17.14 -12.80
CA LYS A 337 7.29 17.99 -11.76
C LYS A 337 6.25 18.28 -10.67
N PRO A 338 6.66 18.37 -9.38
CA PRO A 338 5.73 18.73 -8.31
C PRO A 338 5.28 20.20 -8.47
N ILE A 339 3.96 20.39 -8.49
CA ILE A 339 3.35 21.72 -8.57
C ILE A 339 3.50 22.48 -7.25
N LYS A 340 3.60 23.80 -7.31
CA LYS A 340 3.56 24.67 -6.13
C LYS A 340 2.10 25.04 -5.83
N LEU A 341 1.64 24.77 -4.61
CA LEU A 341 0.29 25.16 -4.17
C LEU A 341 0.30 26.60 -3.66
N GLY A 342 -0.56 27.45 -4.22
CA GLY A 342 -0.74 28.83 -3.77
C GLY A 342 -1.35 28.92 -2.36
N GLU A 343 -1.08 30.00 -1.65
CA GLU A 343 -1.63 30.20 -0.28
C GLU A 343 -3.16 30.36 -0.27
N ASP A 344 -3.73 30.94 -1.33
CA ASP A 344 -5.18 31.03 -1.55
C ASP A 344 -5.81 29.65 -1.66
N LEU A 345 -5.21 28.74 -2.43
CA LEU A 345 -5.62 27.35 -2.57
C LEU A 345 -5.50 26.59 -1.23
N LEU A 346 -4.37 26.75 -0.52
CA LEU A 346 -4.17 26.09 0.77
C LEU A 346 -5.18 26.56 1.81
N ASN A 347 -5.55 27.84 1.81
CA ASN A 347 -6.57 28.39 2.70
C ASN A 347 -7.97 27.85 2.35
N ALA A 348 -8.30 27.75 1.07
CA ALA A 348 -9.54 27.14 0.62
C ALA A 348 -9.63 25.65 1.01
N LEU A 349 -8.53 24.88 0.85
CA LEU A 349 -8.46 23.49 1.30
C LEU A 349 -8.67 23.36 2.82
N ARG A 350 -8.11 24.28 3.63
CA ARG A 350 -8.32 24.29 5.09
C ARG A 350 -9.75 24.62 5.48
N ALA A 351 -10.43 25.49 4.72
CA ALA A 351 -11.81 25.90 4.98
C ALA A 351 -12.86 24.85 4.59
N SER A 352 -12.52 23.94 3.67
CA SER A 352 -13.42 22.93 3.15
C SER A 352 -13.87 21.88 4.19
N ALA A 353 -15.05 21.29 4.00
CA ALA A 353 -15.68 20.41 4.97
C ALA A 353 -15.13 18.96 4.99
N TRP A 354 -14.60 18.45 3.88
CA TRP A 354 -13.98 17.14 3.73
C TRP A 354 -14.81 15.93 4.21
N PRO A 355 -16.04 15.70 3.73
CA PRO A 355 -16.85 14.56 4.16
C PRO A 355 -16.18 13.20 3.83
N GLY A 356 -15.41 13.11 2.76
CA GLY A 356 -14.59 11.96 2.38
C GLY A 356 -13.19 11.94 3.01
N SER A 357 -12.92 12.86 3.94
CA SER A 357 -11.69 12.96 4.72
C SER A 357 -10.42 12.98 3.83
N VAL A 358 -9.36 12.25 4.23
CA VAL A 358 -8.05 12.24 3.53
C VAL A 358 -8.14 11.67 2.11
N ARG A 359 -9.02 10.69 1.88
CA ARG A 359 -9.23 10.10 0.54
C ARG A 359 -9.75 11.15 -0.44
N GLN A 360 -10.67 12.00 0.01
CA GLN A 360 -11.20 13.09 -0.82
C GLN A 360 -10.11 14.13 -1.10
N LEU A 361 -9.31 14.53 -0.11
CA LEU A 361 -8.19 15.45 -0.31
C LEU A 361 -7.20 14.89 -1.33
N LYS A 362 -6.83 13.61 -1.24
CA LYS A 362 -5.94 12.95 -2.20
C LYS A 362 -6.49 13.04 -3.62
N ASN A 363 -7.77 12.71 -3.82
CA ASN A 363 -8.41 12.76 -5.15
C ASN A 363 -8.43 14.18 -5.71
N VAL A 364 -8.68 15.20 -4.87
CA VAL A 364 -8.65 16.61 -5.29
C VAL A 364 -7.25 17.02 -5.76
N ILE A 365 -6.22 16.68 -4.99
CA ILE A 365 -4.83 16.98 -5.38
C ILE A 365 -4.47 16.26 -6.68
N GLU A 366 -4.87 14.99 -6.84
CA GLU A 366 -4.67 14.23 -8.08
C GLU A 366 -5.34 14.92 -9.27
N THR A 367 -6.60 15.35 -9.13
CA THR A 367 -7.32 16.10 -10.17
C THR A 367 -6.61 17.41 -10.53
N ILE A 368 -6.17 18.18 -9.52
CA ILE A 368 -5.42 19.41 -9.74
C ILE A 368 -4.14 19.12 -10.54
N MET A 369 -3.38 18.08 -10.19
CA MET A 369 -2.14 17.73 -10.89
C MET A 369 -2.36 17.23 -12.31
N ILE A 370 -3.47 16.55 -12.58
CA ILE A 370 -3.83 16.11 -13.95
C ILE A 370 -4.20 17.30 -14.82
N LEU A 371 -4.94 18.27 -14.27
CA LEU A 371 -5.44 19.42 -15.00
C LEU A 371 -4.42 20.56 -15.11
N SER A 372 -3.36 20.57 -14.28
CA SER A 372 -2.29 21.57 -14.36
C SER A 372 -1.35 21.30 -15.55
N SER A 373 -0.97 22.34 -16.27
CA SER A 373 0.03 22.27 -17.35
C SER A 373 1.44 22.10 -16.77
N ASP A 374 2.28 21.33 -17.46
CA ASP A 374 3.64 20.99 -17.00
C ASP A 374 4.63 22.19 -17.09
N ASP A 375 4.25 23.28 -17.77
CA ASP A 375 5.11 24.44 -18.07
C ASP A 375 4.94 25.63 -17.12
N ASP A 376 3.96 25.62 -16.21
CA ASP A 376 3.70 26.75 -15.32
C ASP A 376 4.52 26.62 -14.02
N ASP A 377 5.58 27.43 -13.91
CA ASP A 377 6.32 27.64 -12.64
C ASP A 377 5.51 28.46 -11.61
N GLU A 378 4.34 28.98 -11.99
CA GLU A 378 3.45 29.75 -11.13
C GLU A 378 2.71 28.87 -10.12
N PRO A 379 2.49 29.36 -8.88
CA PRO A 379 1.71 28.63 -7.90
C PRO A 379 0.25 28.43 -8.36
N VAL A 380 -0.22 27.22 -8.28
CA VAL A 380 -1.61 26.85 -8.62
C VAL A 380 -2.56 27.49 -7.60
N GLY A 381 -3.45 28.35 -8.09
CA GLY A 381 -4.41 29.08 -7.27
C GLY A 381 -5.75 28.37 -7.05
N ILE A 382 -6.66 29.05 -6.36
CA ILE A 382 -8.01 28.55 -6.00
C ILE A 382 -8.86 28.14 -7.20
N SER A 383 -8.63 28.73 -8.38
CA SER A 383 -9.35 28.39 -9.61
C SER A 383 -9.19 26.95 -10.08
N ALA A 384 -8.14 26.28 -9.60
CA ALA A 384 -7.91 24.86 -9.88
C ALA A 384 -8.71 23.90 -8.97
N LEU A 385 -9.43 24.42 -7.97
CA LEU A 385 -10.28 23.59 -7.12
C LEU A 385 -11.50 23.09 -7.92
N PRO A 386 -11.77 21.77 -7.95
CA PRO A 386 -13.02 21.27 -8.48
C PRO A 386 -14.22 21.84 -7.71
N GLU A 387 -15.32 22.12 -8.40
CA GLU A 387 -16.53 22.74 -7.84
C GLU A 387 -17.14 21.99 -6.65
N PHE A 388 -16.89 20.67 -6.51
CA PHE A 388 -17.42 19.87 -5.38
C PHE A 388 -16.81 20.23 -4.02
N ASN A 389 -15.74 21.02 -3.97
CA ASN A 389 -15.08 21.43 -2.73
C ASN A 389 -15.29 22.90 -2.40
N SER A 390 -16.06 23.62 -3.19
CA SER A 390 -16.64 24.86 -2.70
C SER A 390 -17.31 24.54 -1.34
N PRO A 391 -17.14 25.36 -0.30
CA PRO A 391 -17.76 25.10 1.00
C PRO A 391 -19.26 25.05 0.84
N SER A 392 -19.76 23.90 0.40
CA SER A 392 -21.18 23.61 0.40
C SER A 392 -21.54 23.38 1.87
N ASN A 393 -22.23 24.35 2.43
CA ASN A 393 -23.08 24.10 3.57
C ASN A 393 -23.87 22.84 3.27
N SER A 394 -23.47 21.74 3.91
CA SER A 394 -24.16 20.47 3.86
C SER A 394 -25.47 20.58 4.65
N ASP A 395 -26.44 21.15 4.03
CA ASP A 395 -27.85 20.88 4.27
C ASP A 395 -28.50 20.88 2.90
N ASN A 396 -29.40 19.95 2.68
CA ASN A 396 -30.14 19.64 1.45
C ASN A 396 -30.91 20.81 0.80
N ASN A 397 -30.32 22.02 0.75
CA ASN A 397 -31.00 23.23 0.30
C ASN A 397 -30.47 23.83 -1.03
N ASP A 398 -29.25 23.48 -1.50
CA ASP A 398 -28.65 24.22 -2.65
C ASP A 398 -29.19 23.79 -4.00
N GLN A 399 -29.64 22.56 -4.19
CA GLN A 399 -30.42 22.20 -5.40
C GLN A 399 -31.81 22.83 -5.38
N THR A 400 -32.43 22.95 -4.20
CA THR A 400 -33.70 23.63 -4.02
C THR A 400 -33.59 25.14 -4.13
N LEU A 401 -32.46 25.78 -3.78
CA LEU A 401 -32.28 27.23 -3.91
C LEU A 401 -32.16 27.65 -5.38
N ASN A 402 -31.40 26.97 -6.21
CA ASN A 402 -31.29 27.31 -7.63
C ASN A 402 -32.62 27.05 -8.38
N GLU A 403 -33.28 25.92 -8.14
CA GLU A 403 -34.60 25.66 -8.72
C GLU A 403 -35.65 26.61 -8.19
N THR A 404 -35.56 27.00 -6.90
CA THR A 404 -36.50 27.96 -6.27
C THR A 404 -36.31 29.38 -6.84
N PHE A 405 -35.09 29.81 -7.14
CA PHE A 405 -34.86 31.13 -7.75
C PHE A 405 -35.28 31.18 -9.22
N MET A 406 -35.06 30.10 -9.98
CA MET A 406 -35.45 30.04 -11.40
C MET A 406 -36.96 29.95 -11.63
N SER A 407 -37.68 29.49 -10.64
CA SER A 407 -39.16 29.41 -10.70
C SER A 407 -39.89 30.69 -10.29
N LEU A 408 -39.18 31.70 -9.79
CA LEU A 408 -39.76 32.94 -9.27
C LEU A 408 -39.68 34.11 -10.30
N PRO A 409 -40.59 35.06 -10.27
CA PRO A 409 -40.46 36.30 -10.97
C PRO A 409 -39.17 37.03 -10.52
N LEU A 410 -38.48 37.69 -11.46
CA LEU A 410 -37.15 38.32 -11.26
C LEU A 410 -37.06 39.17 -9.99
N ARG A 411 -38.09 39.94 -9.67
CA ARG A 411 -38.15 40.78 -8.47
C ARG A 411 -38.06 39.95 -7.18
N GLN A 412 -38.83 38.87 -7.09
CA GLN A 412 -38.85 37.97 -5.92
C GLN A 412 -37.58 37.16 -5.81
N ALA A 413 -37.02 36.70 -6.93
CA ALA A 413 -35.74 35.98 -6.97
C ALA A 413 -34.63 36.88 -6.46
N ARG A 414 -34.61 38.15 -6.89
CA ARG A 414 -33.62 39.15 -6.43
C ARG A 414 -33.73 39.47 -4.93
N GLU A 415 -34.95 39.64 -4.40
CA GLU A 415 -35.15 39.89 -2.97
C GLU A 415 -34.71 38.70 -2.11
N LYS A 416 -34.98 37.47 -2.53
CA LYS A 416 -34.52 36.27 -1.84
C LYS A 416 -33.01 36.11 -1.89
N PHE A 417 -32.39 36.34 -3.05
CA PHE A 417 -30.95 36.29 -3.20
C PHE A 417 -30.27 37.35 -2.31
N GLU A 418 -30.71 38.59 -2.37
CA GLU A 418 -30.16 39.69 -1.55
C GLU A 418 -30.27 39.38 -0.04
N ARG A 419 -31.38 38.78 0.40
CA ARG A 419 -31.57 38.36 1.78
C ARG A 419 -30.61 37.25 2.18
N SER A 420 -30.51 36.21 1.40
CA SER A 420 -29.59 35.08 1.63
C SER A 420 -28.14 35.54 1.68
N TYR A 421 -27.74 36.37 0.72
CA TYR A 421 -26.39 36.93 0.65
C TYR A 421 -26.06 37.79 1.91
N LEU A 422 -26.96 38.69 2.31
CA LEU A 422 -26.74 39.55 3.46
C LEU A 422 -26.69 38.76 4.77
N LEU A 423 -27.51 37.72 4.94
CA LEU A 423 -27.44 36.84 6.11
C LEU A 423 -26.11 36.09 6.18
N SER A 424 -25.67 35.51 5.09
CA SER A 424 -24.39 34.82 5.02
C SER A 424 -23.19 35.72 5.33
N GLN A 425 -23.24 36.98 4.86
CA GLN A 425 -22.16 37.93 5.19
C GLN A 425 -22.25 38.42 6.66
N LEU A 426 -23.44 38.53 7.21
CA LEU A 426 -23.62 38.90 8.61
C LEU A 426 -23.03 37.82 9.55
N GLU A 427 -23.29 36.54 9.25
CA GLU A 427 -22.67 35.41 9.96
C GLU A 427 -21.15 35.36 9.77
N ARG A 428 -20.66 35.62 8.56
CA ARG A 428 -19.21 35.63 8.25
C ARG A 428 -18.42 36.64 9.02
N PHE A 429 -19.03 37.79 9.32
CA PHE A 429 -18.40 38.90 10.05
C PHE A 429 -18.87 39.02 11.49
N ASP A 430 -19.48 37.95 12.07
CA ASP A 430 -19.97 37.91 13.45
C ASP A 430 -20.81 39.15 13.83
N GLY A 431 -21.66 39.59 12.90
CA GLY A 431 -22.48 40.80 13.13
C GLY A 431 -21.75 42.14 12.98
N ASN A 432 -20.48 42.17 12.63
CA ASN A 432 -19.69 43.42 12.52
C ASN A 432 -20.02 44.17 11.22
N ILE A 433 -21.01 45.04 11.29
CA ILE A 433 -21.51 45.82 10.15
C ILE A 433 -20.43 46.75 9.55
N SER A 434 -19.44 47.18 10.31
CA SER A 434 -18.36 48.03 9.81
C SER A 434 -17.38 47.26 8.91
N GLN A 435 -17.09 46.03 9.22
CA GLN A 435 -16.26 45.17 8.37
C GLN A 435 -17.05 44.68 7.15
N MET A 436 -18.30 44.28 7.38
CA MET A 436 -19.22 43.86 6.32
C MET A 436 -19.45 44.97 5.28
N SER A 437 -19.63 46.24 5.69
CA SER A 437 -19.84 47.34 4.76
C SER A 437 -18.65 47.59 3.85
N LYS A 438 -17.40 47.44 4.38
CA LYS A 438 -16.18 47.55 3.58
C LYS A 438 -16.05 46.40 2.57
N PHE A 439 -16.43 45.20 2.96
CA PHE A 439 -16.34 44.02 2.10
C PHE A 439 -17.38 44.05 0.97
N ILE A 440 -18.61 44.48 1.26
CA ILE A 440 -19.70 44.56 0.26
C ILE A 440 -19.59 45.85 -0.57
N GLU A 441 -18.60 46.72 -0.30
CA GLU A 441 -18.42 48.04 -0.95
C GLU A 441 -19.70 48.90 -0.90
N MET A 442 -20.38 48.87 0.27
CA MET A 442 -21.55 49.69 0.53
C MET A 442 -21.30 50.63 1.73
N GLU A 443 -21.84 51.85 1.63
CA GLU A 443 -21.82 52.75 2.76
C GLU A 443 -22.61 52.16 3.95
N ARG A 444 -22.09 52.30 5.15
CA ARG A 444 -22.65 51.71 6.37
C ARG A 444 -24.13 52.08 6.58
N SER A 445 -24.51 53.32 6.31
CA SER A 445 -25.87 53.82 6.40
C SER A 445 -26.82 53.18 5.37
N ALA A 446 -26.28 52.91 4.16
CA ALA A 446 -27.01 52.23 3.09
C ALA A 446 -27.19 50.74 3.41
N LEU A 447 -26.17 50.07 3.99
CA LEU A 447 -26.22 48.67 4.41
C LEU A 447 -27.25 48.45 5.51
N HIS A 448 -27.30 49.35 6.54
CA HIS A 448 -28.34 49.28 7.57
C HIS A 448 -29.76 49.41 7.03
N ARG A 449 -29.98 50.35 6.10
CA ARG A 449 -31.29 50.49 5.42
C ARG A 449 -31.62 49.24 4.59
N LYS A 450 -30.63 48.62 3.95
CA LYS A 450 -30.81 47.43 3.15
C LYS A 450 -31.15 46.22 4.02
N LEU A 451 -30.43 45.99 5.11
CA LEU A 451 -30.74 44.96 6.10
C LEU A 451 -32.18 45.07 6.62
N LYS A 452 -32.58 46.27 6.99
CA LYS A 452 -33.94 46.55 7.46
C LYS A 452 -35.00 46.30 6.37
N SER A 453 -34.71 46.62 5.08
CA SER A 453 -35.67 46.40 3.96
C SER A 453 -35.86 44.93 3.62
N VAL A 454 -34.92 44.07 3.93
CA VAL A 454 -34.99 42.60 3.69
C VAL A 454 -35.44 41.81 4.94
N GLY A 455 -35.86 42.55 6.00
CA GLY A 455 -36.39 41.97 7.24
C GLY A 455 -35.36 41.33 8.18
N ILE A 456 -34.13 41.81 8.10
CA ILE A 456 -33.06 41.41 9.04
C ILE A 456 -32.93 42.57 10.05
N SER A 457 -33.47 42.39 11.28
CA SER A 457 -33.39 43.36 12.37
C SER A 457 -32.10 43.11 13.14
N ASP A 458 -31.41 44.20 13.57
CA ASP A 458 -30.29 44.17 14.50
C ASP A 458 -30.75 43.51 15.81
N SER A 459 -30.11 42.38 16.20
CA SER A 459 -30.18 41.84 17.55
C SER A 459 -29.03 42.41 18.36
#